data_bdb6a9b3dfd1319624cc45a8ddd55b4b
#
_entry.id   bdb6a9b3dfd1319624cc45a8ddd55b4b
#
_cell.length_a   1.000
_cell.length_b   1.000
_cell.length_c   1.000
_cell.angle_alpha   90.00
_cell.angle_beta   90.00
_cell.angle_gamma   90.00
#
_symmetry.space_group_name_H-M   'P 1'
#
loop_
_entity.id
_entity.type
_entity.pdbx_description
1 polymer ?
#
loop_
_entity_poly.entity_id
_entity_poly.type
_entity_poly.pdbx_seq_one_letter_code
_entity_poly.pdbx_strand_id
1 'polypeptide(L)'
;GATAFTGKWNPDTWPAEASGAGFDEAPRGALGHWISIKNGKVDRYQCVVPTTWNAAPRSDEGQIGPYEAALMGTRLAVPEQPLEILRTLHSFDPCLSCATHLLGPDGSELLTVHLD
;
A
#
# COMPACT_ATOMS: atom_id res chain seq x y z
N GLY A 1 -33.85 -27.55 1.54
CA GLY A 1 -34.03 -26.18 1.08
C GLY A 1 -32.73 -25.62 0.52
N ALA A 2 -32.83 -24.82 -0.52
CA ALA A 2 -31.66 -24.14 -1.07
C ALA A 2 -31.06 -23.21 -0.04
N THR A 3 -29.81 -23.38 0.29
CA THR A 3 -29.09 -22.57 1.28
C THR A 3 -28.13 -21.57 0.64
N ALA A 4 -27.93 -21.65 -0.69
CA ALA A 4 -27.01 -20.78 -1.39
C ALA A 4 -27.71 -19.45 -1.77
N PHE A 5 -27.15 -18.33 -1.30
CA PHE A 5 -27.53 -17.01 -1.77
C PHE A 5 -26.82 -16.73 -3.10
N THR A 6 -27.58 -16.69 -4.17
CA THR A 6 -27.06 -16.48 -5.53
C THR A 6 -27.22 -15.03 -6.02
N GLY A 7 -27.91 -14.18 -5.27
CA GLY A 7 -28.17 -12.77 -5.64
C GLY A 7 -26.90 -11.97 -5.91
N LYS A 8 -25.80 -12.29 -5.23
CA LYS A 8 -24.51 -11.61 -5.46
C LYS A 8 -23.95 -11.79 -6.89
N TRP A 9 -24.43 -12.81 -7.60
CA TRP A 9 -24.01 -13.11 -8.98
C TRP A 9 -24.99 -12.60 -10.03
N ASN A 10 -26.10 -12.00 -9.61
CA ASN A 10 -27.10 -11.42 -10.51
C ASN A 10 -26.99 -9.89 -10.52
N PRO A 11 -26.45 -9.29 -11.59
CA PRO A 11 -26.27 -7.85 -11.69
C PRO A 11 -27.56 -7.04 -11.52
N ASP A 12 -28.71 -7.60 -11.89
CA ASP A 12 -30.01 -6.92 -11.76
C ASP A 12 -30.42 -6.67 -10.30
N THR A 13 -29.80 -7.38 -9.36
CA THR A 13 -30.04 -7.21 -7.92
C THR A 13 -29.06 -6.28 -7.24
N TRP A 14 -28.08 -5.76 -7.98
CA TRP A 14 -27.07 -4.90 -7.40
C TRP A 14 -27.59 -3.47 -7.24
N PRO A 15 -27.21 -2.77 -6.14
CA PRO A 15 -27.57 -1.37 -5.99
C PRO A 15 -26.90 -0.53 -7.08
N ALA A 16 -27.59 0.55 -7.49
CA ALA A 16 -27.04 1.49 -8.47
C ALA A 16 -25.80 2.21 -7.95
N GLU A 17 -25.74 2.47 -6.64
CA GLU A 17 -24.63 3.09 -5.95
C GLU A 17 -24.23 2.24 -4.74
N ALA A 18 -22.96 2.01 -4.58
CA ALA A 18 -22.38 1.31 -3.45
C ALA A 18 -20.93 1.72 -3.23
N SER A 19 -20.49 1.65 -1.99
CA SER A 19 -19.07 1.79 -1.66
C SER A 19 -18.69 0.74 -0.62
N GLY A 20 -17.42 0.35 -0.64
CA GLY A 20 -16.92 -0.63 0.31
C GLY A 20 -15.42 -0.57 0.43
N ALA A 21 -14.92 -1.19 1.48
CA ALA A 21 -13.50 -1.40 1.70
C ALA A 21 -13.25 -2.85 2.09
N GLY A 22 -12.14 -3.37 1.64
CA GLY A 22 -11.64 -4.69 2.01
C GLY A 22 -10.20 -4.60 2.47
N PHE A 23 -9.86 -5.38 3.49
CA PHE A 23 -8.53 -5.39 4.08
C PHE A 23 -8.05 -6.82 4.21
N ASP A 24 -6.75 -7.01 4.03
CA ASP A 24 -6.10 -8.30 4.20
C ASP A 24 -4.67 -8.12 4.71
N GLU A 25 -4.13 -9.17 5.28
CA GLU A 25 -2.72 -9.26 5.66
C GLU A 25 -1.97 -10.04 4.58
N ALA A 26 -1.04 -9.36 3.93
CA ALA A 26 -0.15 -9.95 2.95
C ALA A 26 1.21 -10.26 3.59
N PRO A 27 2.11 -11.05 2.94
CA PRO A 27 3.43 -11.35 3.50
C PRO A 27 4.25 -10.12 3.88
N ARG A 28 4.01 -8.98 3.22
CA ARG A 28 4.72 -7.71 3.45
C ARG A 28 3.97 -6.75 4.38
N GLY A 29 2.76 -7.11 4.84
CA GLY A 29 1.96 -6.31 5.76
C GLY A 29 0.54 -6.06 5.29
N ALA A 30 -0.05 -4.96 5.73
CA ALA A 30 -1.44 -4.61 5.49
C ALA A 30 -1.72 -4.20 4.04
N LEU A 31 -2.80 -4.75 3.48
CA LEU A 31 -3.32 -4.43 2.17
C LEU A 31 -4.74 -3.86 2.33
N GLY A 32 -5.01 -2.74 1.68
CA GLY A 32 -6.33 -2.14 1.69
C GLY A 32 -6.84 -1.84 0.28
N HIS A 33 -8.12 -2.10 0.06
CA HIS A 33 -8.83 -1.77 -1.17
C HIS A 33 -10.07 -0.96 -0.83
N TRP A 34 -10.30 0.12 -1.55
CA TRP A 34 -11.50 0.95 -1.46
C TRP A 34 -12.12 1.08 -2.84
N ILE A 35 -13.42 0.89 -2.91
CA ILE A 35 -14.16 0.94 -4.17
C ILE A 35 -15.44 1.73 -4.00
N SER A 36 -15.80 2.49 -5.01
CA SER A 36 -17.09 3.15 -5.17
C SER A 36 -17.67 2.77 -6.52
N ILE A 37 -18.94 2.39 -6.54
CA ILE A 37 -19.66 1.95 -7.74
C ILE A 37 -20.84 2.90 -7.98
N LYS A 38 -21.00 3.33 -9.22
CA LYS A 38 -22.15 4.10 -9.69
C LYS A 38 -22.68 3.51 -10.99
N ASN A 39 -24.01 3.31 -11.06
CA ASN A 39 -24.69 2.79 -12.25
C ASN A 39 -24.06 1.49 -12.78
N GLY A 40 -23.70 0.58 -11.88
CA GLY A 40 -23.10 -0.71 -12.22
C GLY A 40 -21.66 -0.64 -12.74
N LYS A 41 -21.00 0.51 -12.61
CA LYS A 41 -19.59 0.73 -13.02
C LYS A 41 -18.75 1.22 -11.87
N VAL A 42 -17.46 0.90 -11.89
CA VAL A 42 -16.49 1.45 -10.95
C VAL A 42 -16.36 2.94 -11.19
N ASP A 43 -16.70 3.74 -10.17
CA ASP A 43 -16.53 5.19 -10.17
C ASP A 43 -15.16 5.59 -9.62
N ARG A 44 -14.78 5.00 -8.48
CA ARG A 44 -13.47 5.21 -7.86
C ARG A 44 -12.93 3.90 -7.33
N TYR A 45 -11.64 3.74 -7.45
CA TYR A 45 -10.92 2.61 -6.88
C TYR A 45 -9.57 3.05 -6.35
N GLN A 46 -9.23 2.60 -5.15
CA GLN A 46 -7.92 2.81 -4.56
C GLN A 46 -7.44 1.51 -3.93
N CYS A 47 -6.19 1.18 -4.21
CA CYS A 47 -5.46 0.11 -3.55
C CYS A 47 -4.27 0.71 -2.83
N VAL A 48 -4.09 0.34 -1.56
CA VAL A 48 -2.91 0.71 -0.78
C VAL A 48 -2.21 -0.56 -0.36
N VAL A 49 -1.03 -0.76 -0.92
CA VAL A 49 -0.23 -1.97 -0.71
C VAL A 49 0.67 -1.84 0.52
N PRO A 50 1.17 -2.98 1.08
CA PRO A 50 1.92 -2.97 2.32
C PRO A 50 3.13 -2.03 2.34
N THR A 51 3.94 -2.01 1.28
CA THR A 51 5.13 -1.16 1.21
C THR A 51 4.78 0.33 1.22
N THR A 52 3.62 0.72 0.68
CA THR A 52 3.15 2.11 0.77
C THR A 52 2.95 2.54 2.22
N TRP A 53 2.39 1.68 3.08
CA TRP A 53 2.27 1.92 4.52
C TRP A 53 3.63 1.93 5.21
N ASN A 54 4.45 0.89 4.96
CA ASN A 54 5.70 0.66 5.67
C ASN A 54 6.78 1.70 5.33
N ALA A 55 6.82 2.16 4.09
CA ALA A 55 7.76 3.19 3.64
C ALA A 55 7.22 4.61 3.80
N ALA A 56 6.03 4.78 4.37
CA ALA A 56 5.46 6.10 4.60
C ALA A 56 6.34 6.94 5.52
N PRO A 57 6.49 8.23 5.23
CA PRO A 57 7.24 9.15 6.10
C PRO A 57 6.47 9.43 7.40
N ARG A 58 7.07 10.23 8.26
CA ARG A 58 6.41 10.74 9.46
C ARG A 58 5.09 11.44 9.08
N SER A 59 4.03 11.12 9.82
CA SER A 59 2.72 11.76 9.62
C SER A 59 2.72 13.22 10.08
N ASP A 60 1.72 13.97 9.62
CA ASP A 60 1.51 15.36 10.07
C ASP A 60 1.28 15.47 11.59
N GLU A 61 0.76 14.40 12.19
CA GLU A 61 0.58 14.28 13.64
C GLU A 61 1.87 13.90 14.39
N GLY A 62 2.98 13.71 13.67
CA GLY A 62 4.30 13.44 14.24
C GLY A 62 4.60 11.96 14.47
N GLN A 63 3.71 11.04 14.07
CA GLN A 63 3.95 9.61 14.17
C GLN A 63 4.97 9.16 13.12
N ILE A 64 6.04 8.48 13.54
CA ILE A 64 7.07 7.98 12.64
C ILE A 64 6.58 6.76 11.86
N GLY A 65 7.04 6.64 10.61
CA GLY A 65 6.71 5.49 9.77
C GLY A 65 7.42 4.21 10.21
N PRO A 66 6.91 3.03 9.79
CA PRO A 66 7.48 1.74 10.18
C PRO A 66 8.96 1.56 9.85
N TYR A 67 9.41 1.95 8.66
CA TYR A 67 10.83 1.87 8.30
C TYR A 67 11.69 2.79 9.15
N GLU A 68 11.26 4.02 9.36
CA GLU A 68 11.96 4.97 10.21
C GLU A 68 12.06 4.44 11.65
N ALA A 69 10.96 3.93 12.19
CA ALA A 69 10.91 3.35 13.53
C ALA A 69 11.87 2.17 13.68
N ALA A 70 11.92 1.28 12.69
CA ALA A 70 12.80 0.12 12.70
C ALA A 70 14.30 0.49 12.61
N LEU A 71 14.62 1.61 11.96
CA LEU A 71 16.00 2.07 11.81
C LEU A 71 16.52 2.80 13.07
N MET A 72 15.63 3.33 13.89
CA MET A 72 16.02 4.06 15.10
C MET A 72 16.78 3.14 16.07
N GLY A 73 17.94 3.61 16.53
CA GLY A 73 18.80 2.86 17.44
C GLY A 73 19.63 1.74 16.79
N THR A 74 19.55 1.55 15.48
CA THR A 74 20.39 0.60 14.76
C THR A 74 21.86 1.01 14.86
N ARG A 75 22.70 0.10 15.38
CA ARG A 75 24.14 0.32 15.45
C ARG A 75 24.78 -0.01 14.10
N LEU A 76 25.65 0.88 13.62
CA LEU A 76 26.44 0.67 12.42
C LEU A 76 27.86 0.25 12.82
N ALA A 77 28.30 -0.92 12.38
CA ALA A 77 29.65 -1.41 12.63
C ALA A 77 30.68 -0.59 11.85
N VAL A 78 30.36 -0.27 10.59
CA VAL A 78 31.17 0.59 9.72
C VAL A 78 30.24 1.65 9.10
N PRO A 79 30.25 2.88 9.61
CA PRO A 79 29.31 3.93 9.15
C PRO A 79 29.37 4.21 7.65
N GLU A 80 30.54 4.04 7.02
CA GLU A 80 30.74 4.23 5.58
C GLU A 80 30.15 3.08 4.74
N GLN A 81 29.79 1.97 5.39
CA GLN A 81 29.18 0.78 4.76
C GLN A 81 27.97 0.33 5.58
N PRO A 82 26.84 1.06 5.52
CA PRO A 82 25.70 0.84 6.41
C PRO A 82 24.86 -0.38 6.02
N LEU A 83 25.48 -1.58 6.04
CA LEU A 83 24.81 -2.84 5.70
C LEU A 83 23.65 -3.16 6.65
N GLU A 84 23.74 -2.74 7.91
CA GLU A 84 22.70 -2.94 8.90
C GLU A 84 21.41 -2.21 8.51
N ILE A 85 21.50 -1.03 7.89
CA ILE A 85 20.35 -0.30 7.35
C ILE A 85 19.68 -1.11 6.25
N LEU A 86 20.48 -1.60 5.28
CA LEU A 86 19.96 -2.45 4.20
C LEU A 86 19.29 -3.72 4.73
N ARG A 87 19.91 -4.40 5.68
CA ARG A 87 19.33 -5.61 6.30
C ARG A 87 18.02 -5.32 7.00
N THR A 88 17.95 -4.23 7.75
CA THR A 88 16.72 -3.82 8.41
C THR A 88 15.61 -3.56 7.40
N LEU A 89 15.88 -2.80 6.33
CA LEU A 89 14.89 -2.53 5.29
C LEU A 89 14.48 -3.81 4.53
N HIS A 90 15.44 -4.68 4.20
CA HIS A 90 15.17 -5.95 3.52
C HIS A 90 14.32 -6.90 4.36
N SER A 91 14.33 -6.78 5.69
CA SER A 91 13.47 -7.60 6.56
C SER A 91 11.98 -7.35 6.36
N PHE A 92 11.61 -6.20 5.79
CA PHE A 92 10.22 -5.87 5.41
C PHE A 92 9.83 -6.40 4.02
N ASP A 93 10.74 -7.05 3.29
CA ASP A 93 10.53 -7.46 1.89
C ASP A 93 10.00 -6.31 1.01
N PRO A 94 10.71 -5.17 0.89
CA PRO A 94 10.17 -4.01 0.21
C PRO A 94 9.86 -4.28 -1.27
N CYS A 95 8.69 -3.84 -1.70
CA CYS A 95 8.29 -3.81 -3.09
C CYS A 95 8.61 -2.42 -3.66
N LEU A 96 9.75 -2.26 -4.31
CA LEU A 96 10.19 -0.96 -4.81
C LEU A 96 9.29 -0.43 -5.93
N SER A 97 8.77 -1.31 -6.79
CA SER A 97 7.77 -0.95 -7.80
C SER A 97 6.47 -0.38 -7.22
N CYS A 98 6.18 -0.72 -5.95
CA CYS A 98 4.96 -0.25 -5.27
C CYS A 98 5.13 1.15 -4.67
N ALA A 99 6.35 1.61 -4.46
CA ALA A 99 6.64 2.79 -3.63
C ALA A 99 7.70 3.74 -4.20
N THR A 100 8.25 3.44 -5.38
CA THR A 100 9.30 4.28 -5.98
C THR A 100 8.72 5.20 -7.04
N HIS A 101 8.76 6.50 -6.77
CA HIS A 101 8.36 7.56 -7.68
C HIS A 101 9.45 8.62 -7.76
N LEU A 102 9.73 9.13 -8.96
CA LEU A 102 10.59 10.28 -9.14
C LEU A 102 9.75 11.51 -9.45
N LEU A 103 9.82 12.51 -8.57
CA LEU A 103 9.09 13.76 -8.73
C LEU A 103 10.03 14.85 -9.25
N GLY A 104 9.51 15.69 -10.16
CA GLY A 104 10.17 16.91 -10.58
C GLY A 104 10.08 18.01 -9.52
N PRO A 105 10.83 19.13 -9.70
CA PRO A 105 10.80 20.26 -8.77
C PRO A 105 9.42 20.90 -8.61
N ASP A 106 8.54 20.72 -9.58
CA ASP A 106 7.15 21.20 -9.60
C ASP A 106 6.17 20.19 -8.97
N GLY A 107 6.67 19.04 -8.48
CA GLY A 107 5.85 17.96 -7.92
C GLY A 107 5.25 17.03 -8.98
N SER A 108 5.51 17.24 -10.29
CA SER A 108 5.07 16.32 -11.33
C SER A 108 5.87 15.01 -11.30
N GLU A 109 5.19 13.90 -11.58
CA GLU A 109 5.86 12.60 -11.68
C GLU A 109 6.70 12.52 -12.98
N LEU A 110 8.02 12.41 -12.85
CA LEU A 110 8.95 12.33 -13.97
C LEU A 110 9.20 10.91 -14.44
N LEU A 111 9.16 9.94 -13.51
CA LEU A 111 9.48 8.55 -13.79
C LEU A 111 8.84 7.65 -12.76
N THR A 112 8.12 6.64 -13.25
CA THR A 112 7.75 5.47 -12.43
C THR A 112 8.72 4.35 -12.76
N VAL A 113 9.50 3.91 -11.77
CA VAL A 113 10.40 2.79 -11.95
C VAL A 113 9.63 1.50 -11.69
N HIS A 114 9.42 0.72 -12.75
CA HIS A 114 8.97 -0.67 -12.62
C HIS A 114 10.21 -1.55 -12.53
N LEU A 115 10.42 -2.14 -11.38
CA LEU A 115 11.43 -3.17 -11.17
C LEU A 115 10.74 -4.53 -11.37
N ASP A 116 11.09 -5.18 -12.44
CA ASP A 116 10.67 -6.55 -12.73
C ASP A 116 11.31 -7.55 -11.75
#